data_2f633ab64427f4b041a3fc3724195c77
#
_entry.id   2f633ab64427f4b041a3fc3724195c77
#
_cell.length_a   1.000
_cell.length_b   1.000
_cell.length_c   1.000
_cell.angle_alpha   90.00
_cell.angle_beta   90.00
_cell.angle_gamma   90.00
#
_symmetry.space_group_name_H-M   'P 1'
#
loop_
_entity.id
_entity.type
_entity.pdbx_description
1 polymer ?
#
loop_
_entity_poly.entity_id
_entity_poly.type
_entity_poly.pdbx_seq_one_letter_code
_entity_poly.pdbx_strand_id
1 'polypeptide(L)'
;MENYDCNQSAERVLMDASRKKNQNRNRLLFIVITITVGVIFSVFSLIYGKMEIDIQKNMKVDGMAVSTYIENGTADMIQQLTQLPCIESIGKEKFAGKLLDDSIKYCDCVITDVTGFEKMIRPAFTNVVGTYPEKENEIMLSTKTLQYLGIKNPEVGMEIELDFYWNDIFNTSGSGMQNFLLSGYFTEYQNQTSGASVAFLSEKSMEKNGLQWEPCRILIDHTKKYSSGSQIEHMLTNNIKLNEGQRIVSMNPAEYRAISEMMGSYGFAVFFSVMVLLSMFLFIYNTLNISLEKDLQRYGLLQVIGV
;
A
#
# COMPACT_ATOMS: atom_id res chain seq x y z
N MET A 1 -67.14 -0.76 -43.00
CA MET A 1 -65.74 -0.22 -42.94
C MET A 1 -65.45 0.61 -41.65
N GLU A 2 -66.46 1.21 -41.03
CA GLU A 2 -66.27 2.07 -39.82
C GLU A 2 -65.94 1.35 -38.52
N ASN A 3 -66.30 0.07 -38.38
CA ASN A 3 -65.99 -0.67 -37.17
C ASN A 3 -64.49 -1.09 -37.00
N TYR A 4 -63.73 -1.13 -38.11
CA TYR A 4 -62.28 -1.47 -38.03
C TYR A 4 -61.45 -0.28 -37.55
N ASP A 5 -61.76 0.92 -37.86
CA ASP A 5 -61.04 2.12 -37.47
C ASP A 5 -61.28 2.48 -35.99
N CYS A 6 -62.44 2.18 -35.44
CA CYS A 6 -62.76 2.45 -34.05
C CYS A 6 -61.97 1.47 -33.10
N ASN A 7 -61.80 0.21 -33.48
CA ASN A 7 -61.02 -0.78 -32.71
C ASN A 7 -59.53 -0.44 -32.72
N GLN A 8 -58.96 0.00 -33.85
CA GLN A 8 -57.55 0.41 -33.91
C GLN A 8 -57.26 1.65 -33.05
N SER A 9 -58.17 2.58 -32.96
CA SER A 9 -58.02 3.78 -32.13
C SER A 9 -58.09 3.43 -30.63
N ALA A 10 -58.97 2.54 -30.22
CA ALA A 10 -59.11 2.04 -28.84
C ALA A 10 -57.86 1.24 -28.39
N GLU A 11 -57.36 0.36 -29.26
CA GLU A 11 -56.11 -0.36 -28.99
C GLU A 11 -54.90 0.55 -28.81
N ARG A 12 -54.74 1.58 -29.65
CA ARG A 12 -53.67 2.56 -29.50
C ARG A 12 -53.75 3.32 -28.19
N VAL A 13 -54.95 3.78 -27.80
CA VAL A 13 -55.13 4.47 -26.51
C VAL A 13 -54.82 3.57 -25.32
N LEU A 14 -55.24 2.29 -25.36
CA LEU A 14 -54.94 1.31 -24.34
C LEU A 14 -53.42 0.99 -24.28
N MET A 15 -52.77 0.84 -25.44
CA MET A 15 -51.34 0.65 -25.51
C MET A 15 -50.56 1.85 -24.96
N ASP A 16 -50.93 3.06 -25.31
CA ASP A 16 -50.27 4.28 -24.81
C ASP A 16 -50.49 4.48 -23.31
N ALA A 17 -51.67 4.20 -22.80
CA ALA A 17 -51.94 4.22 -21.35
C ALA A 17 -51.17 3.16 -20.60
N SER A 18 -51.05 1.92 -21.12
CA SER A 18 -50.25 0.86 -20.58
C SER A 18 -48.76 1.19 -20.62
N ARG A 19 -48.28 1.74 -21.72
CA ARG A 19 -46.89 2.18 -21.91
C ARG A 19 -46.49 3.27 -20.91
N LYS A 20 -47.34 4.28 -20.72
CA LYS A 20 -47.10 5.39 -19.77
C LYS A 20 -47.05 4.91 -18.33
N LYS A 21 -47.91 3.97 -17.94
CA LYS A 21 -47.91 3.35 -16.60
C LYS A 21 -46.69 2.48 -16.38
N ASN A 22 -46.31 1.64 -17.34
CA ASN A 22 -45.14 0.80 -17.29
C ASN A 22 -43.85 1.64 -17.29
N GLN A 23 -43.83 2.81 -17.92
CA GLN A 23 -42.71 3.72 -17.93
C GLN A 23 -42.37 4.23 -16.51
N ASN A 24 -43.35 4.60 -15.70
CA ASN A 24 -43.13 5.03 -14.32
C ASN A 24 -42.61 3.90 -13.44
N ARG A 25 -43.12 2.68 -13.60
CA ARG A 25 -42.64 1.48 -12.91
C ARG A 25 -41.18 1.19 -13.28
N ASN A 26 -40.87 1.18 -14.57
CA ASN A 26 -39.52 0.93 -15.05
C ASN A 26 -38.51 1.99 -14.57
N ARG A 27 -38.93 3.27 -14.52
CA ARG A 27 -38.12 4.33 -13.93
C ARG A 27 -37.85 4.10 -12.46
N LEU A 28 -38.87 3.71 -11.68
CA LEU A 28 -38.73 3.41 -10.26
C LEU A 28 -37.78 2.21 -10.04
N LEU A 29 -37.95 1.14 -10.80
CA LEU A 29 -37.05 -0.03 -10.74
C LEU A 29 -35.62 0.38 -11.12
N PHE A 30 -35.42 1.16 -12.16
CA PHE A 30 -34.13 1.67 -12.57
C PHE A 30 -33.47 2.49 -11.45
N ILE A 31 -34.22 3.40 -10.82
CA ILE A 31 -33.68 4.21 -9.70
C ILE A 31 -33.25 3.31 -8.52
N VAL A 32 -34.08 2.34 -8.13
CA VAL A 32 -33.76 1.42 -7.03
C VAL A 32 -32.51 0.61 -7.34
N ILE A 33 -32.40 0.05 -8.55
CA ILE A 33 -31.21 -0.71 -8.98
C ILE A 33 -29.98 0.20 -8.94
N THR A 34 -30.07 1.41 -9.49
CA THR A 34 -28.95 2.36 -9.53
C THR A 34 -28.46 2.72 -8.13
N ILE A 35 -29.40 3.05 -7.22
CA ILE A 35 -29.06 3.37 -5.82
C ILE A 35 -28.41 2.16 -5.14
N THR A 36 -28.96 0.96 -5.32
CA THR A 36 -28.44 -0.27 -4.71
C THR A 36 -26.99 -0.56 -5.17
N VAL A 37 -26.75 -0.50 -6.48
CA VAL A 37 -25.41 -0.67 -7.05
C VAL A 37 -24.46 0.40 -6.54
N GLY A 38 -24.91 1.67 -6.48
CA GLY A 38 -24.13 2.79 -5.95
C GLY A 38 -23.74 2.60 -4.49
N VAL A 39 -24.66 2.12 -3.64
CA VAL A 39 -24.36 1.84 -2.22
C VAL A 39 -23.33 0.72 -2.08
N ILE A 40 -23.51 -0.41 -2.78
CA ILE A 40 -22.58 -1.53 -2.74
C ILE A 40 -21.19 -1.09 -3.21
N PHE A 41 -21.13 -0.40 -4.35
CA PHE A 41 -19.88 0.14 -4.89
C PHE A 41 -19.18 1.06 -3.88
N SER A 42 -19.92 1.97 -3.24
CA SER A 42 -19.37 2.89 -2.24
C SER A 42 -18.78 2.15 -1.04
N VAL A 43 -19.43 1.11 -0.53
CA VAL A 43 -18.94 0.31 0.59
C VAL A 43 -17.61 -0.36 0.24
N PHE A 44 -17.52 -1.02 -0.92
CA PHE A 44 -16.27 -1.67 -1.33
C PHE A 44 -15.16 -0.67 -1.66
N SER A 45 -15.51 0.49 -2.23
CA SER A 45 -14.55 1.57 -2.49
C SER A 45 -13.94 2.12 -1.19
N LEU A 46 -14.75 2.31 -0.16
CA LEU A 46 -14.27 2.76 1.16
C LEU A 46 -13.36 1.72 1.82
N ILE A 47 -13.70 0.43 1.71
CA ILE A 47 -12.89 -0.67 2.24
C ILE A 47 -11.54 -0.72 1.53
N TYR A 48 -11.54 -0.64 0.19
CA TYR A 48 -10.31 -0.63 -0.59
C TYR A 48 -9.43 0.59 -0.26
N GLY A 49 -10.04 1.78 -0.19
CA GLY A 49 -9.32 3.00 0.20
C GLY A 49 -8.71 2.93 1.60
N LYS A 50 -9.44 2.33 2.56
CA LYS A 50 -8.89 2.11 3.90
C LYS A 50 -7.71 1.14 3.88
N MET A 51 -7.81 0.05 3.12
CA MET A 51 -6.72 -0.92 2.99
C MET A 51 -5.45 -0.26 2.46
N GLU A 52 -5.56 0.57 1.44
CA GLU A 52 -4.42 1.30 0.88
C GLU A 52 -3.78 2.25 1.90
N ILE A 53 -4.60 2.95 2.68
CA ILE A 53 -4.11 3.83 3.77
C ILE A 53 -3.39 3.01 4.84
N ASP A 54 -3.92 1.85 5.23
CA ASP A 54 -3.32 0.99 6.25
C ASP A 54 -2.00 0.38 5.75
N ILE A 55 -1.89 0.00 4.47
CA ILE A 55 -0.63 -0.42 3.84
C ILE A 55 0.42 0.69 3.94
N GLN A 56 0.07 1.90 3.49
CA GLN A 56 0.97 3.05 3.54
C GLN A 56 1.41 3.38 4.98
N LYS A 57 0.48 3.32 5.93
CA LYS A 57 0.77 3.52 7.35
C LYS A 57 1.76 2.48 7.87
N ASN A 58 1.53 1.21 7.55
CA ASN A 58 2.39 0.11 7.98
C ASN A 58 3.82 0.27 7.43
N MET A 59 3.96 0.57 6.12
CA MET A 59 5.27 0.84 5.51
C MET A 59 6.01 2.00 6.19
N LYS A 60 5.31 3.09 6.48
CA LYS A 60 5.90 4.26 7.17
C LYS A 60 6.36 3.93 8.58
N VAL A 61 5.60 3.12 9.31
CA VAL A 61 5.97 2.68 10.67
C VAL A 61 7.16 1.74 10.65
N ASP A 62 7.25 0.87 9.64
CA ASP A 62 8.39 -0.06 9.46
C ASP A 62 9.66 0.68 8.96
N GLY A 63 9.49 1.86 8.32
CA GLY A 63 10.59 2.62 7.72
C GLY A 63 11.09 2.05 6.40
N MET A 64 10.40 1.03 5.86
CA MET A 64 10.71 0.40 4.56
C MET A 64 9.45 -0.24 3.96
N ALA A 65 9.44 -0.39 2.66
CA ALA A 65 8.36 -1.04 1.92
C ALA A 65 8.46 -2.57 1.89
N VAL A 66 9.62 -3.12 2.22
CA VAL A 66 9.85 -4.56 2.27
C VAL A 66 9.80 -5.08 3.70
N SER A 67 9.34 -6.31 3.86
CA SER A 67 9.18 -6.95 5.18
C SER A 67 10.24 -8.00 5.48
N THR A 68 11.10 -8.31 4.50
CA THR A 68 12.04 -9.43 4.58
C THR A 68 13.44 -8.96 4.23
N TYR A 69 14.40 -9.36 5.07
CA TYR A 69 15.82 -9.13 4.82
C TYR A 69 16.67 -10.26 5.38
N ILE A 70 17.90 -10.36 4.89
CA ILE A 70 18.91 -11.30 5.41
C ILE A 70 20.03 -10.49 6.05
N GLU A 71 20.33 -10.80 7.29
CA GLU A 71 21.47 -10.24 8.01
C GLU A 71 22.77 -10.94 7.60
N ASN A 72 23.86 -10.19 7.51
CA ASN A 72 25.19 -10.66 7.13
C ASN A 72 25.21 -11.40 5.77
N GLY A 73 24.44 -10.89 4.82
CA GLY A 73 24.37 -11.44 3.47
C GLY A 73 25.63 -11.20 2.66
N THR A 74 25.86 -12.08 1.69
CA THR A 74 27.02 -12.08 0.79
C THR A 74 26.58 -12.11 -0.68
N ALA A 75 27.50 -11.84 -1.61
CA ALA A 75 27.23 -11.87 -3.04
C ALA A 75 26.69 -13.25 -3.52
N ASP A 76 27.22 -14.33 -2.97
CA ASP A 76 26.75 -15.69 -3.29
C ASP A 76 25.27 -15.86 -2.95
N MET A 77 24.82 -15.27 -1.85
CA MET A 77 23.43 -15.31 -1.45
C MET A 77 22.53 -14.48 -2.37
N ILE A 78 22.99 -13.32 -2.81
CA ILE A 78 22.28 -12.51 -3.81
C ILE A 78 22.09 -13.33 -5.08
N GLN A 79 23.12 -14.06 -5.51
CA GLN A 79 23.01 -14.92 -6.69
C GLN A 79 21.97 -16.04 -6.51
N GLN A 80 21.92 -16.68 -5.35
CA GLN A 80 20.89 -17.70 -5.04
C GLN A 80 19.49 -17.09 -5.05
N LEU A 81 19.30 -15.94 -4.41
CA LEU A 81 18.00 -15.23 -4.36
C LEU A 81 17.50 -14.82 -5.75
N THR A 82 18.40 -14.35 -6.62
CA THR A 82 18.05 -13.91 -7.97
C THR A 82 17.46 -15.05 -8.84
N GLN A 83 17.75 -16.29 -8.50
CA GLN A 83 17.22 -17.48 -9.22
C GLN A 83 15.80 -17.86 -8.77
N LEU A 84 15.31 -17.28 -7.66
CA LEU A 84 13.99 -17.60 -7.13
C LEU A 84 12.89 -16.79 -7.84
N PRO A 85 11.90 -17.45 -8.45
CA PRO A 85 10.86 -16.77 -9.23
C PRO A 85 9.90 -15.92 -8.37
N CYS A 86 9.95 -16.08 -7.05
CA CYS A 86 9.16 -15.30 -6.11
C CYS A 86 9.85 -14.01 -5.66
N ILE A 87 11.09 -13.77 -6.04
CA ILE A 87 11.84 -12.54 -5.73
C ILE A 87 11.64 -11.56 -6.89
N GLU A 88 11.18 -10.37 -6.55
CA GLU A 88 10.91 -9.29 -7.51
C GLU A 88 12.12 -8.38 -7.68
N SER A 89 12.72 -7.99 -6.57
CA SER A 89 13.96 -7.20 -6.57
C SER A 89 14.76 -7.41 -5.27
N ILE A 90 16.05 -7.12 -5.35
CA ILE A 90 17.00 -7.25 -4.25
C ILE A 90 17.70 -5.91 -4.08
N GLY A 91 17.80 -5.44 -2.84
CA GLY A 91 18.56 -4.26 -2.45
C GLY A 91 19.62 -4.61 -1.41
N LYS A 92 20.62 -3.76 -1.29
CA LYS A 92 21.66 -3.87 -0.28
C LYS A 92 21.61 -2.70 0.68
N GLU A 93 21.79 -2.97 1.95
CA GLU A 93 21.93 -1.98 3.01
C GLU A 93 23.13 -2.32 3.88
N LYS A 94 23.99 -1.35 4.14
CA LYS A 94 25.15 -1.48 5.03
C LYS A 94 25.05 -0.46 6.14
N PHE A 95 25.17 -0.90 7.36
CA PHE A 95 25.41 0.00 8.48
C PHE A 95 26.81 0.59 8.38
N ALA A 96 26.93 1.91 8.36
CA ALA A 96 28.17 2.63 8.20
C ALA A 96 28.69 3.24 9.51
N GLY A 97 27.81 3.46 10.46
CA GLY A 97 28.17 4.09 11.73
C GLY A 97 27.04 4.88 12.35
N LYS A 98 27.39 5.86 13.18
CA LYS A 98 26.43 6.69 13.92
C LYS A 98 26.86 8.15 13.93
N LEU A 99 25.90 9.04 13.97
CA LEU A 99 26.16 10.44 14.34
C LEU A 99 26.23 10.55 15.85
N LEU A 100 27.28 11.20 16.33
CA LEU A 100 27.53 11.47 17.75
C LEU A 100 27.27 12.96 18.00
N ASP A 101 26.17 13.28 18.62
CA ASP A 101 25.83 14.64 19.04
C ASP A 101 24.94 14.56 20.29
N ASP A 102 25.22 15.36 21.29
CA ASP A 102 24.46 15.38 22.56
C ASP A 102 22.98 15.69 22.37
N SER A 103 22.65 16.38 21.29
CA SER A 103 21.26 16.71 20.90
C SER A 103 20.56 15.57 20.16
N ILE A 104 21.32 14.65 19.56
CA ILE A 104 20.82 13.48 18.80
C ILE A 104 20.89 12.25 19.68
N LYS A 105 19.74 11.77 20.08
CA LYS A 105 19.64 10.62 20.97
C LYS A 105 20.21 9.33 20.35
N TYR A 106 19.98 9.13 19.05
CA TYR A 106 20.43 7.98 18.28
C TYR A 106 20.18 8.22 16.79
N CYS A 107 21.21 8.21 15.98
CA CYS A 107 21.08 8.32 14.52
C CYS A 107 22.05 7.36 13.85
N ASP A 108 21.51 6.28 13.27
CA ASP A 108 22.28 5.33 12.49
C ASP A 108 22.55 5.88 11.09
N CYS A 109 23.79 5.76 10.65
CA CYS A 109 24.19 6.04 9.28
C CYS A 109 24.21 4.75 8.49
N VAL A 110 23.48 4.73 7.38
CA VAL A 110 23.38 3.59 6.49
C VAL A 110 23.71 3.97 5.06
N ILE A 111 24.18 3.00 4.31
CA ILE A 111 24.45 3.11 2.88
C ILE A 111 23.61 2.07 2.18
N THR A 112 22.95 2.45 1.11
CA THR A 112 22.12 1.53 0.31
C THR A 112 22.51 1.61 -1.14
N ASP A 113 22.28 0.54 -1.88
CA ASP A 113 22.32 0.61 -3.34
C ASP A 113 21.06 1.31 -3.87
N VAL A 114 21.09 1.68 -5.15
CA VAL A 114 19.98 2.40 -5.79
C VAL A 114 18.65 1.65 -5.68
N THR A 115 18.66 0.33 -5.83
CA THR A 115 17.45 -0.49 -5.74
C THR A 115 16.91 -0.52 -4.31
N GLY A 116 17.78 -0.69 -3.32
CA GLY A 116 17.42 -0.66 -1.90
C GLY A 116 16.79 0.67 -1.50
N PHE A 117 17.41 1.78 -1.90
CA PHE A 117 16.86 3.09 -1.58
C PHE A 117 15.54 3.36 -2.32
N GLU A 118 15.56 3.40 -3.64
CA GLU A 118 14.42 3.89 -4.44
C GLU A 118 13.18 3.00 -4.35
N LYS A 119 13.34 1.68 -4.32
CA LYS A 119 12.21 0.74 -4.33
C LYS A 119 11.79 0.27 -2.94
N MET A 120 12.74 0.17 -1.99
CA MET A 120 12.48 -0.52 -0.73
C MET A 120 12.41 0.41 0.48
N ILE A 121 13.14 1.53 0.47
CA ILE A 121 13.20 2.43 1.63
C ILE A 121 12.43 3.72 1.38
N ARG A 122 12.70 4.41 0.29
CA ARG A 122 12.08 5.69 -0.06
C ARG A 122 10.54 5.70 -0.01
N PRO A 123 9.81 4.64 -0.41
CA PRO A 123 8.35 4.62 -0.34
C PRO A 123 7.78 4.77 1.08
N ALA A 124 8.58 4.47 2.12
CA ALA A 124 8.19 4.65 3.51
C ALA A 124 8.30 6.10 4.01
N PHE A 125 8.97 6.97 3.27
CA PHE A 125 9.21 8.36 3.64
C PHE A 125 8.23 9.31 2.95
N THR A 126 8.08 10.49 3.56
CA THR A 126 7.32 11.60 2.96
C THR A 126 8.17 12.87 2.93
N ASN A 127 7.72 13.87 2.16
CA ASN A 127 8.41 15.15 2.04
C ASN A 127 9.91 15.00 1.71
N VAL A 128 10.21 14.09 0.79
CA VAL A 128 11.58 13.88 0.33
C VAL A 128 11.99 15.04 -0.57
N VAL A 129 13.03 15.78 -0.17
CA VAL A 129 13.60 16.93 -0.87
C VAL A 129 15.06 16.64 -1.16
N GLY A 130 15.54 16.98 -2.35
CA GLY A 130 16.90 16.68 -2.79
C GLY A 130 17.06 15.26 -3.34
N THR A 131 18.28 14.74 -3.31
CA THR A 131 18.64 13.44 -3.89
C THR A 131 19.40 12.57 -2.89
N TYR A 132 19.43 11.27 -3.16
CA TYR A 132 20.30 10.36 -2.44
C TYR A 132 21.77 10.79 -2.58
N PRO A 133 22.60 10.66 -1.50
CA PRO A 133 24.01 11.06 -1.54
C PRO A 133 24.82 10.32 -2.62
N GLU A 134 25.58 11.04 -3.43
CA GLU A 134 26.46 10.48 -4.47
C GLU A 134 27.92 10.78 -4.24
N LYS A 135 28.23 11.92 -3.56
CA LYS A 135 29.61 12.33 -3.30
C LYS A 135 30.03 11.91 -1.90
N GLU A 136 31.35 11.82 -1.73
CA GLU A 136 32.01 11.33 -0.51
C GLU A 136 31.57 12.06 0.77
N ASN A 137 31.30 13.36 0.67
CA ASN A 137 30.91 14.21 1.79
C ASN A 137 29.40 14.56 1.81
N GLU A 138 28.60 13.88 1.02
CA GLU A 138 27.15 14.12 1.00
C GLU A 138 26.44 13.25 2.05
N ILE A 139 25.41 13.84 2.67
CA ILE A 139 24.56 13.18 3.64
C ILE A 139 23.09 13.54 3.39
N MET A 140 22.21 12.59 3.59
CA MET A 140 20.77 12.82 3.58
C MET A 140 20.21 12.53 4.97
N LEU A 141 19.51 13.51 5.57
CA LEU A 141 19.08 13.48 6.95
C LEU A 141 17.56 13.47 7.08
N SER A 142 17.06 12.90 8.16
CA SER A 142 15.65 13.06 8.50
C SER A 142 15.37 14.48 9.02
N THR A 143 14.15 14.95 8.80
CA THR A 143 13.69 16.24 9.37
C THR A 143 13.78 16.26 10.90
N LYS A 144 13.65 15.10 11.53
CA LYS A 144 13.79 14.90 12.97
C LYS A 144 15.24 15.15 13.42
N THR A 145 16.21 14.57 12.71
CA THR A 145 17.64 14.81 12.99
C THR A 145 18.00 16.28 12.81
N LEU A 146 17.55 16.91 11.72
CA LEU A 146 17.76 18.33 11.47
C LEU A 146 17.19 19.23 12.58
N GLN A 147 16.00 18.88 13.10
CA GLN A 147 15.41 19.59 14.24
C GLN A 147 16.24 19.45 15.52
N TYR A 148 16.79 18.28 15.80
CA TYR A 148 17.69 18.06 16.95
C TYR A 148 18.98 18.87 16.83
N LEU A 149 19.52 19.00 15.61
CA LEU A 149 20.67 19.86 15.31
C LEU A 149 20.33 21.37 15.32
N GLY A 150 19.07 21.75 15.62
CA GLY A 150 18.63 23.14 15.64
C GLY A 150 18.42 23.77 14.25
N ILE A 151 18.48 22.97 13.18
CA ILE A 151 18.33 23.43 11.79
C ILE A 151 16.84 23.50 11.47
N LYS A 152 16.27 24.72 11.49
CA LYS A 152 14.83 24.95 11.27
C LYS A 152 14.45 25.04 9.79
N ASN A 153 15.36 25.57 8.97
CA ASN A 153 15.14 25.76 7.53
C ASN A 153 16.28 25.06 6.77
N PRO A 154 16.17 23.75 6.52
CA PRO A 154 17.20 23.04 5.78
C PRO A 154 17.17 23.42 4.30
N GLU A 155 18.36 23.67 3.73
CA GLU A 155 18.55 23.90 2.31
C GLU A 155 19.50 22.84 1.73
N VAL A 156 19.16 22.30 0.59
CA VAL A 156 20.03 21.34 -0.11
C VAL A 156 21.34 22.05 -0.50
N GLY A 157 22.48 21.44 -0.20
CA GLY A 157 23.80 21.99 -0.40
C GLY A 157 24.38 22.75 0.80
N MET A 158 23.65 22.92 1.91
CA MET A 158 24.20 23.48 3.12
C MET A 158 25.27 22.58 3.73
N GLU A 159 26.29 23.20 4.33
CA GLU A 159 27.33 22.49 5.07
C GLU A 159 26.89 22.27 6.52
N ILE A 160 27.11 21.06 7.00
CA ILE A 160 26.79 20.65 8.36
C ILE A 160 28.01 19.93 8.95
N GLU A 161 28.55 20.44 10.06
CA GLU A 161 29.63 19.79 10.79
C GLU A 161 29.03 18.79 11.79
N LEU A 162 29.38 17.51 11.65
CA LEU A 162 28.86 16.41 12.48
C LEU A 162 30.00 15.55 13.00
N ASP A 163 29.90 15.12 14.24
CA ASP A 163 30.79 14.07 14.77
C ASP A 163 30.26 12.72 14.31
N PHE A 164 31.02 12.06 13.44
CA PHE A 164 30.66 10.79 12.85
C PHE A 164 31.55 9.68 13.38
N TYR A 165 30.90 8.67 13.95
CA TYR A 165 31.54 7.43 14.35
C TYR A 165 31.25 6.36 13.30
N TRP A 166 32.30 5.87 12.63
CA TRP A 166 32.19 4.75 11.69
C TRP A 166 32.69 3.48 12.31
N ASN A 167 32.04 2.38 12.03
CA ASN A 167 32.39 1.08 12.55
C ASN A 167 32.10 0.01 11.49
N ASP A 168 33.11 -0.75 11.13
CA ASP A 168 32.94 -2.00 10.41
C ASP A 168 33.03 -3.19 11.37
N ILE A 169 32.24 -4.21 11.11
CA ILE A 169 32.19 -5.46 11.87
C ILE A 169 33.57 -6.13 11.93
N PHE A 170 34.47 -5.80 11.01
CA PHE A 170 35.79 -6.41 10.82
C PHE A 170 37.02 -5.61 11.32
N ASN A 171 36.87 -4.59 12.17
CA ASN A 171 37.94 -3.87 12.87
C ASN A 171 38.34 -2.47 12.37
N THR A 172 37.65 -1.85 11.46
CA THR A 172 37.89 -0.44 11.15
C THR A 172 36.90 0.40 11.90
N SER A 173 37.32 1.07 12.94
CA SER A 173 36.48 2.05 13.65
C SER A 173 37.24 3.35 13.84
N GLY A 174 36.54 4.45 13.79
CA GLY A 174 37.09 5.75 14.07
C GLY A 174 35.98 6.75 14.31
N SER A 175 36.33 7.90 14.86
CA SER A 175 35.40 9.02 15.06
C SER A 175 36.09 10.33 14.75
N GLY A 176 35.31 11.32 14.39
CA GLY A 176 35.80 12.67 14.22
C GLY A 176 34.78 13.59 13.57
N MET A 177 35.01 14.88 13.79
CA MET A 177 34.24 15.93 13.14
C MET A 177 34.45 15.89 11.64
N GLN A 178 33.35 15.83 10.88
CA GLN A 178 33.35 15.83 9.41
C GLN A 178 32.35 16.88 8.91
N ASN A 179 32.75 17.57 7.85
CA ASN A 179 31.87 18.50 7.13
C ASN A 179 31.14 17.75 6.04
N PHE A 180 29.82 17.67 6.21
CA PHE A 180 28.91 17.09 5.24
C PHE A 180 28.13 18.16 4.48
N LEU A 181 27.85 17.88 3.21
CA LEU A 181 26.89 18.63 2.39
C LEU A 181 25.53 17.94 2.46
N LEU A 182 24.49 18.66 2.84
CA LEU A 182 23.14 18.13 2.85
C LEU A 182 22.66 17.88 1.40
N SER A 183 22.65 16.63 0.96
CA SER A 183 22.17 16.26 -0.39
C SER A 183 20.64 16.22 -0.47
N GLY A 184 19.99 15.99 0.66
CA GLY A 184 18.54 15.92 0.77
C GLY A 184 18.07 15.68 2.20
N TYR A 185 16.76 15.78 2.38
CA TYR A 185 16.12 15.46 3.65
C TYR A 185 14.74 14.86 3.43
N PHE A 186 14.23 14.17 4.46
CA PHE A 186 12.97 13.43 4.40
C PHE A 186 12.27 13.39 5.76
N THR A 187 10.98 13.09 5.74
CA THR A 187 10.22 12.82 6.97
C THR A 187 10.06 11.32 7.14
N GLU A 188 10.55 10.81 8.26
CA GLU A 188 10.41 9.42 8.71
C GLU A 188 9.37 9.28 9.82
N TYR A 189 8.78 8.09 9.94
CA TYR A 189 7.78 7.78 10.96
C TYR A 189 8.19 6.62 11.87
N GLN A 190 9.32 6.01 11.59
CA GLN A 190 9.90 4.94 12.40
C GLN A 190 10.41 5.49 13.74
N ASN A 191 10.34 4.66 14.77
CA ASN A 191 10.97 4.94 16.07
C ASN A 191 10.58 6.28 16.72
N GLN A 192 9.35 6.76 16.53
CA GLN A 192 8.91 8.05 17.07
C GLN A 192 9.05 8.13 18.59
N THR A 193 8.90 7.02 19.30
CA THR A 193 9.01 6.94 20.77
C THR A 193 10.44 6.80 21.26
N SER A 194 11.33 6.15 20.51
CA SER A 194 12.74 5.91 20.92
C SER A 194 13.65 7.08 20.66
N GLY A 195 13.23 8.04 19.84
CA GLY A 195 14.09 9.15 19.39
C GLY A 195 15.15 8.74 18.36
N ALA A 196 15.20 7.47 17.96
CA ALA A 196 16.10 6.98 16.92
C ALA A 196 15.74 7.57 15.55
N SER A 197 16.75 7.75 14.73
CA SER A 197 16.65 8.32 13.39
C SER A 197 17.62 7.60 12.46
N VAL A 198 17.49 7.81 11.16
CA VAL A 198 18.39 7.26 10.15
C VAL A 198 18.94 8.39 9.26
N ALA A 199 20.22 8.26 8.90
CA ALA A 199 20.89 9.10 7.93
C ALA A 199 21.44 8.22 6.79
N PHE A 200 21.45 8.73 5.57
CA PHE A 200 22.02 8.03 4.43
C PHE A 200 23.33 8.69 4.01
N LEU A 201 24.31 7.85 3.72
CA LEU A 201 25.61 8.23 3.20
C LEU A 201 25.81 7.64 1.79
N SER A 202 26.75 8.20 1.04
CA SER A 202 27.09 7.70 -0.28
C SER A 202 27.98 6.46 -0.22
N GLU A 203 27.97 5.67 -1.28
CA GLU A 203 28.91 4.56 -1.47
C GLU A 203 30.37 5.02 -1.47
N LYS A 204 30.66 6.22 -2.01
CA LYS A 204 32.00 6.82 -1.96
C LYS A 204 32.46 7.17 -0.54
N SER A 205 31.54 7.56 0.33
CA SER A 205 31.83 7.75 1.77
C SER A 205 32.24 6.42 2.44
N MET A 206 31.64 5.32 2.00
CA MET A 206 32.01 3.98 2.47
C MET A 206 33.48 3.65 2.11
N GLU A 207 33.84 3.86 0.85
CA GLU A 207 35.21 3.60 0.36
C GLU A 207 36.25 4.44 1.09
N LYS A 208 35.99 5.74 1.31
CA LYS A 208 36.86 6.64 2.06
C LYS A 208 37.14 6.15 3.48
N ASN A 209 36.13 5.65 4.16
CA ASN A 209 36.27 5.14 5.54
C ASN A 209 36.75 3.68 5.60
N GLY A 210 37.15 3.08 4.45
CA GLY A 210 37.65 1.72 4.39
C GLY A 210 36.60 0.64 4.64
N LEU A 211 35.31 1.00 4.56
CA LEU A 211 34.20 0.07 4.72
C LEU A 211 33.99 -0.74 3.41
N GLN A 212 33.56 -1.98 3.57
CA GLN A 212 33.25 -2.86 2.45
C GLN A 212 31.77 -3.22 2.44
N TRP A 213 31.21 -3.56 1.26
CA TRP A 213 29.84 -3.98 1.17
C TRP A 213 29.56 -5.24 2.01
N GLU A 214 30.42 -6.24 1.92
CA GLU A 214 30.19 -7.51 2.58
C GLU A 214 30.82 -7.59 3.98
N PRO A 215 30.10 -8.17 4.92
CA PRO A 215 28.69 -8.56 4.85
C PRO A 215 27.75 -7.36 4.91
N CYS A 216 26.58 -7.49 4.28
CA CYS A 216 25.55 -6.45 4.29
C CYS A 216 24.19 -7.04 4.64
N ARG A 217 23.22 -6.17 4.90
CA ARG A 217 21.81 -6.55 4.95
C ARG A 217 21.28 -6.62 3.53
N ILE A 218 20.74 -7.77 3.14
CA ILE A 218 20.11 -7.96 1.84
C ILE A 218 18.61 -7.74 2.02
N LEU A 219 18.09 -6.67 1.45
CA LEU A 219 16.66 -6.35 1.42
C LEU A 219 16.00 -7.14 0.29
N ILE A 220 14.85 -7.73 0.56
CA ILE A 220 14.16 -8.63 -0.38
C ILE A 220 12.76 -8.13 -0.63
N ASP A 221 12.48 -7.74 -1.87
CA ASP A 221 11.12 -7.55 -2.36
C ASP A 221 10.64 -8.83 -3.04
N HIS A 222 9.48 -9.32 -2.63
CA HIS A 222 8.93 -10.59 -3.10
C HIS A 222 7.46 -10.46 -3.50
N THR A 223 7.02 -11.33 -4.42
CA THR A 223 5.66 -11.34 -4.95
C THR A 223 4.60 -11.83 -3.95
N LYS A 224 5.01 -12.42 -2.82
CA LYS A 224 4.13 -13.02 -1.80
C LYS A 224 3.67 -12.03 -0.72
N LYS A 225 3.27 -10.82 -1.12
CA LYS A 225 2.90 -9.72 -0.20
C LYS A 225 1.72 -10.02 0.73
N TYR A 226 0.89 -11.00 0.38
CA TYR A 226 -0.27 -11.44 1.17
C TYR A 226 -0.03 -12.69 2.01
N SER A 227 1.21 -13.17 2.07
CA SER A 227 1.62 -14.29 2.92
C SER A 227 2.17 -13.77 4.25
N SER A 228 2.04 -14.57 5.32
CA SER A 228 2.65 -14.21 6.61
C SER A 228 4.17 -14.26 6.55
N GLY A 229 4.85 -13.49 7.41
CA GLY A 229 6.30 -13.49 7.50
C GLY A 229 6.88 -14.90 7.74
N SER A 230 6.24 -15.70 8.58
CA SER A 230 6.67 -17.09 8.83
C SER A 230 6.59 -17.99 7.59
N GLN A 231 5.59 -17.80 6.73
CA GLN A 231 5.49 -18.53 5.46
C GLN A 231 6.60 -18.12 4.49
N ILE A 232 6.92 -16.83 4.44
CA ILE A 232 8.01 -16.31 3.61
C ILE A 232 9.36 -16.81 4.11
N GLU A 233 9.61 -16.73 5.42
CA GLU A 233 10.83 -17.23 6.05
C GLU A 233 11.03 -18.72 5.75
N HIS A 234 10.00 -19.55 5.94
CA HIS A 234 10.04 -20.97 5.63
C HIS A 234 10.32 -21.24 4.15
N MET A 235 9.70 -20.47 3.26
CA MET A 235 9.94 -20.58 1.82
C MET A 235 11.40 -20.27 1.47
N LEU A 236 11.96 -19.18 2.01
CA LEU A 236 13.35 -18.80 1.76
C LEU A 236 14.31 -19.81 2.36
N THR A 237 14.13 -20.25 3.61
CA THR A 237 14.99 -21.23 4.29
C THR A 237 15.06 -22.55 3.54
N ASN A 238 14.00 -22.96 2.85
CA ASN A 238 14.01 -24.21 2.06
C ASN A 238 14.74 -24.08 0.72
N ASN A 239 14.98 -22.87 0.24
CA ASN A 239 15.52 -22.63 -1.10
C ASN A 239 16.92 -22.01 -1.11
N ILE A 240 17.40 -21.48 0.01
CA ILE A 240 18.72 -20.87 0.12
C ILE A 240 19.51 -21.52 1.27
N LYS A 241 20.83 -21.59 1.10
CA LYS A 241 21.73 -22.07 2.16
C LYS A 241 22.23 -20.88 2.97
N LEU A 242 21.97 -20.92 4.27
CA LEU A 242 22.52 -19.96 5.23
C LEU A 242 23.86 -20.44 5.76
N ASN A 243 24.83 -19.57 5.81
CA ASN A 243 26.10 -19.78 6.48
C ASN A 243 26.01 -19.37 7.97
N GLU A 244 27.02 -19.71 8.75
CA GLU A 244 27.10 -19.33 10.15
C GLU A 244 27.03 -17.79 10.30
N GLY A 245 26.20 -17.32 11.22
CA GLY A 245 25.97 -15.89 11.46
C GLY A 245 24.98 -15.20 10.50
N GLN A 246 24.49 -15.89 9.47
CA GLN A 246 23.44 -15.38 8.59
C GLN A 246 22.05 -15.73 9.11
N ARG A 247 21.12 -14.79 9.01
CA ARG A 247 19.74 -14.98 9.47
C ARG A 247 18.76 -14.32 8.54
N ILE A 248 17.71 -15.04 8.18
CA ILE A 248 16.53 -14.46 7.54
C ILE A 248 15.67 -13.83 8.62
N VAL A 249 15.28 -12.59 8.41
CA VAL A 249 14.27 -11.90 9.22
C VAL A 249 13.12 -11.57 8.31
N SER A 250 11.95 -12.11 8.60
CA SER A 250 10.75 -11.87 7.81
C SER A 250 9.60 -11.46 8.73
N MET A 251 9.23 -10.20 8.66
CA MET A 251 8.04 -9.66 9.30
C MET A 251 6.82 -9.89 8.41
N ASN A 252 5.64 -9.70 8.97
CA ASN A 252 4.43 -9.69 8.15
C ASN A 252 4.43 -8.47 7.22
N PRO A 253 4.28 -8.66 5.89
CA PRO A 253 4.17 -7.57 4.95
C PRO A 253 3.08 -6.56 5.32
N ALA A 254 3.26 -5.32 4.91
CA ALA A 254 2.28 -4.25 5.15
C ALA A 254 0.90 -4.60 4.60
N GLU A 255 0.85 -5.24 3.43
CA GLU A 255 -0.36 -5.73 2.77
C GLU A 255 -1.04 -6.86 3.58
N TYR A 256 -0.25 -7.83 4.06
CA TYR A 256 -0.79 -8.90 4.90
C TYR A 256 -1.42 -8.36 6.19
N ARG A 257 -0.75 -7.43 6.86
CA ARG A 257 -1.25 -6.80 8.08
C ARG A 257 -2.53 -6.01 7.82
N ALA A 258 -2.55 -5.19 6.78
CA ALA A 258 -3.74 -4.41 6.39
C ALA A 258 -4.95 -5.32 6.11
N ILE A 259 -4.77 -6.43 5.39
CA ILE A 259 -5.86 -7.39 5.13
C ILE A 259 -6.27 -8.11 6.40
N SER A 260 -5.34 -8.58 7.23
CA SER A 260 -5.67 -9.31 8.46
C SER A 260 -6.46 -8.45 9.45
N GLU A 261 -6.13 -7.17 9.57
CA GLU A 261 -6.87 -6.21 10.39
C GLU A 261 -8.27 -5.91 9.83
N MET A 262 -8.43 -5.98 8.51
CA MET A 262 -9.69 -5.69 7.83
C MET A 262 -10.60 -6.89 7.62
N MET A 263 -10.18 -8.11 7.93
CA MET A 263 -10.93 -9.34 7.60
C MET A 263 -12.35 -9.32 8.18
N GLY A 264 -12.53 -8.83 9.39
CA GLY A 264 -13.85 -8.65 10.01
C GLY A 264 -14.73 -7.62 9.29
N SER A 265 -14.15 -6.48 8.91
CA SER A 265 -14.87 -5.41 8.20
C SER A 265 -15.27 -5.84 6.78
N TYR A 266 -14.41 -6.59 6.10
CA TYR A 266 -14.70 -7.17 4.79
C TYR A 266 -15.83 -8.19 4.85
N GLY A 267 -15.81 -9.10 5.81
CA GLY A 267 -16.89 -10.07 6.04
C GLY A 267 -18.23 -9.39 6.31
N PHE A 268 -18.25 -8.35 7.13
CA PHE A 268 -19.44 -7.55 7.38
C PHE A 268 -19.96 -6.85 6.11
N ALA A 269 -19.08 -6.27 5.31
CA ALA A 269 -19.45 -5.62 4.04
C ALA A 269 -20.06 -6.59 3.02
N VAL A 270 -19.50 -7.80 2.90
CA VAL A 270 -20.05 -8.85 2.04
C VAL A 270 -21.44 -9.26 2.55
N PHE A 271 -21.57 -9.53 3.83
CA PHE A 271 -22.87 -9.87 4.44
C PHE A 271 -23.92 -8.77 4.20
N PHE A 272 -23.55 -7.51 4.46
CA PHE A 272 -24.43 -6.36 4.24
C PHE A 272 -24.82 -6.23 2.76
N SER A 273 -23.90 -6.41 1.84
CA SER A 273 -24.16 -6.36 0.40
C SER A 273 -25.13 -7.45 -0.05
N VAL A 274 -25.01 -8.66 0.48
CA VAL A 274 -25.96 -9.76 0.22
C VAL A 274 -27.35 -9.40 0.72
N MET A 275 -27.48 -8.84 1.93
CA MET A 275 -28.76 -8.41 2.51
C MET A 275 -29.43 -7.31 1.66
N VAL A 276 -28.64 -6.35 1.18
CA VAL A 276 -29.11 -5.27 0.31
C VAL A 276 -29.60 -5.83 -1.04
N LEU A 277 -28.84 -6.76 -1.63
CA LEU A 277 -29.24 -7.42 -2.87
C LEU A 277 -30.53 -8.24 -2.71
N LEU A 278 -30.67 -8.99 -1.62
CA LEU A 278 -31.91 -9.72 -1.30
C LEU A 278 -33.09 -8.77 -1.13
N SER A 279 -32.92 -7.65 -0.44
CA SER A 279 -33.95 -6.63 -0.27
C SER A 279 -34.38 -6.04 -1.63
N MET A 280 -33.42 -5.73 -2.50
CA MET A 280 -33.69 -5.26 -3.86
C MET A 280 -34.46 -6.32 -4.67
N PHE A 281 -34.02 -7.59 -4.60
CA PHE A 281 -34.69 -8.68 -5.28
C PHE A 281 -36.16 -8.82 -4.85
N LEU A 282 -36.43 -8.83 -3.53
CA LEU A 282 -37.77 -8.88 -2.99
C LEU A 282 -38.62 -7.68 -3.41
N PHE A 283 -38.04 -6.48 -3.44
CA PHE A 283 -38.72 -5.29 -3.92
C PHE A 283 -39.12 -5.40 -5.40
N ILE A 284 -38.20 -5.84 -6.24
CA ILE A 284 -38.47 -6.05 -7.68
C ILE A 284 -39.54 -7.12 -7.86
N TYR A 285 -39.42 -8.26 -7.17
CA TYR A 285 -40.38 -9.34 -7.22
C TYR A 285 -41.79 -8.89 -6.83
N ASN A 286 -41.93 -8.20 -5.70
CA ASN A 286 -43.21 -7.69 -5.24
C ASN A 286 -43.80 -6.65 -6.22
N THR A 287 -42.96 -5.77 -6.76
CA THR A 287 -43.40 -4.77 -7.73
C THR A 287 -43.91 -5.41 -9.03
N LEU A 288 -43.23 -6.45 -9.49
CA LEU A 288 -43.67 -7.19 -10.69
C LEU A 288 -44.95 -8.00 -10.44
N ASN A 289 -45.05 -8.66 -9.30
CA ASN A 289 -46.25 -9.45 -8.92
C ASN A 289 -47.49 -8.58 -8.82
N ILE A 290 -47.42 -7.44 -8.12
CA ILE A 290 -48.54 -6.49 -8.00
C ILE A 290 -48.94 -5.98 -9.41
N SER A 291 -47.96 -5.76 -10.29
CA SER A 291 -48.26 -5.33 -11.66
C SER A 291 -48.94 -6.44 -12.46
N LEU A 292 -48.50 -7.66 -12.34
CA LEU A 292 -49.07 -8.82 -13.03
C LEU A 292 -50.54 -9.04 -12.60
N GLU A 293 -50.81 -9.03 -11.30
CA GLU A 293 -52.18 -9.14 -10.81
C GLU A 293 -53.13 -8.07 -11.33
N LYS A 294 -52.66 -6.80 -11.36
CA LYS A 294 -53.44 -5.71 -11.90
C LYS A 294 -53.67 -5.81 -13.42
N ASP A 295 -52.69 -6.31 -14.17
CA ASP A 295 -52.83 -6.52 -15.60
C ASP A 295 -53.75 -7.71 -15.88
N LEU A 296 -53.69 -8.82 -15.12
CA LEU A 296 -54.63 -9.93 -15.20
C LEU A 296 -56.06 -9.50 -14.92
N GLN A 297 -56.31 -8.72 -13.88
CA GLN A 297 -57.67 -8.17 -13.56
C GLN A 297 -58.22 -7.33 -14.70
N ARG A 298 -57.37 -6.51 -15.36
CA ARG A 298 -57.78 -5.70 -16.50
C ARG A 298 -58.11 -6.52 -17.72
N TYR A 299 -57.27 -7.53 -18.03
CA TYR A 299 -57.54 -8.47 -19.13
C TYR A 299 -58.84 -9.25 -18.88
N GLY A 300 -59.10 -9.69 -17.63
CA GLY A 300 -60.34 -10.31 -17.28
C GLY A 300 -61.57 -9.40 -17.47
N LEU A 301 -61.45 -8.13 -17.07
CA LEU A 301 -62.52 -7.16 -17.31
C LEU A 301 -62.79 -6.86 -18.80
N LEU A 302 -61.73 -6.76 -19.61
CA LEU A 302 -61.84 -6.55 -21.07
C LEU A 302 -62.50 -7.77 -21.74
N GLN A 303 -62.20 -8.99 -21.30
CA GLN A 303 -62.78 -10.21 -21.81
C GLN A 303 -64.29 -10.33 -21.47
N VAL A 304 -64.71 -9.80 -20.30
CA VAL A 304 -66.16 -9.75 -19.92
C VAL A 304 -66.97 -8.74 -20.75
N ILE A 305 -66.26 -7.66 -21.20
CA ILE A 305 -66.93 -6.61 -22.02
C ILE A 305 -66.93 -6.96 -23.52
N GLY A 306 -66.28 -8.07 -23.89
CA GLY A 306 -66.29 -8.56 -25.27
C GLY A 306 -65.31 -7.86 -26.22
N VAL A 307 -64.23 -7.30 -25.68
CA VAL A 307 -63.13 -6.71 -26.47
C VAL A 307 -61.94 -7.66 -26.51
#